data_0ae07fa8bf8e556f3af3e702a0f795de
#
_entry.id   0ae07fa8bf8e556f3af3e702a0f795de
#
_cell.length_a   1.000
_cell.length_b   1.000
_cell.length_c   1.000
_cell.angle_alpha   90.00
_cell.angle_beta   90.00
_cell.angle_gamma   90.00
#
_symmetry.space_group_name_H-M   'P 1'
#
loop_
_entity.id
_entity.type
_entity.pdbx_description
1 polymer ?
#
loop_
_entity_poly.entity_id
_entity_poly.type
_entity_poly.pdbx_seq_one_letter_code
_entity_poly.pdbx_strand_id
1 'polypeptide(L)'
;MSALSVTASGPAADAIAAHVPALVEAGFASKLFDRDPTLWGPDAESESRIRLSWVGLPRSSRPLVGEVAALRDHLASLGLDHVVLCGMGGSSLAPEVICATAGREITILDSSDPDYVRAALGDRLERTVVVVSSKSGSTVETDSQRRAYEGAFTAAGLDPSERIVIVTDPGSPLDGDARAAGYRVINADPDVGGRYSALTAFGLVPSGLAGVDIEALLDDAESVADLLAANDDANPGLRLAAAIAGTQPLRDKLVLVDNGSGIAGFADWAEQLIAESTGKNGTGILPVVVTDDGDPEVQHPAADVTVARLVGFDSDDDEIDEDAEPDGSRAEVHVGGSLGAQLLLWEVATAAAGAILGINPFDQPDVESAKKAARSLLGQDAGKGAEPAATDGAIEIRSLGGDWLGDATSVPDALDALFAQLDPEHGYVAIMAYLDRLADASLARSRRAVAVRTGRPTTFGWGPRFLHSTGQFHKGGPAVGVYLQVTTNPHEDLAVPGREFTFGDFIAAQAGGDAAVLADHGRPVLRLHLSDHDAGLAQLSQALGIQEGTA
;
A
#
# COMPACT_ATOMS: atom_id res chain seq x y z
N MET A 1 9.26 11.74 -28.69
CA MET A 1 9.08 12.25 -27.31
C MET A 1 9.29 11.06 -26.39
N SER A 2 9.97 11.22 -25.26
CA SER A 2 10.18 10.13 -24.30
C SER A 2 8.83 9.72 -23.70
N ALA A 3 8.59 8.42 -23.54
CA ALA A 3 7.35 7.91 -22.93
C ALA A 3 7.29 8.16 -21.40
N LEU A 4 8.34 8.73 -20.81
CA LEU A 4 8.49 9.09 -19.40
C LEU A 4 9.17 10.45 -19.27
N SER A 5 8.76 11.25 -18.29
CA SER A 5 9.44 12.46 -17.84
C SER A 5 9.73 12.39 -16.35
N VAL A 6 10.93 12.86 -15.95
CA VAL A 6 11.32 13.08 -14.56
C VAL A 6 12.13 14.37 -14.50
N THR A 7 11.49 15.43 -13.99
CA THR A 7 12.13 16.72 -13.75
C THR A 7 12.17 16.99 -12.26
N ALA A 8 13.15 17.74 -11.78
CA ALA A 8 13.31 18.01 -10.35
C ALA A 8 13.86 19.42 -10.12
N SER A 9 13.56 19.99 -8.96
CA SER A 9 14.04 21.29 -8.53
C SER A 9 14.58 21.26 -7.09
N GLY A 10 15.37 22.30 -6.74
CA GLY A 10 15.95 22.44 -5.42
C GLY A 10 16.79 21.24 -4.99
N PRO A 11 16.72 20.85 -3.70
CA PRO A 11 17.52 19.72 -3.18
C PRO A 11 17.34 18.39 -3.91
N ALA A 12 16.19 18.16 -4.55
CA ALA A 12 15.98 16.97 -5.37
C ALA A 12 16.82 17.01 -6.66
N ALA A 13 16.96 18.17 -7.30
CA ALA A 13 17.84 18.35 -8.44
C ALA A 13 19.32 18.22 -8.06
N ASP A 14 19.71 18.77 -6.90
CA ASP A 14 21.06 18.62 -6.36
C ASP A 14 21.41 17.14 -6.09
N ALA A 15 20.44 16.39 -5.56
CA ALA A 15 20.60 14.95 -5.31
C ALA A 15 20.79 14.17 -6.62
N ILE A 16 20.06 14.52 -7.69
CA ILE A 16 20.26 13.93 -9.02
C ILE A 16 21.70 14.18 -9.49
N ALA A 17 22.16 15.44 -9.42
CA ALA A 17 23.51 15.81 -9.85
C ALA A 17 24.61 15.10 -9.05
N ALA A 18 24.36 14.81 -7.77
CA ALA A 18 25.32 14.15 -6.88
C ALA A 18 25.38 12.63 -7.06
N HIS A 19 24.24 11.95 -7.27
CA HIS A 19 24.17 10.49 -7.21
C HIS A 19 24.10 9.80 -8.57
N VAL A 20 23.44 10.40 -9.58
CA VAL A 20 23.26 9.75 -10.88
C VAL A 20 24.59 9.42 -11.57
N PRO A 21 25.60 10.30 -11.62
CA PRO A 21 26.87 9.96 -12.26
C PRO A 21 27.55 8.72 -11.66
N ALA A 22 27.47 8.53 -10.35
CA ALA A 22 28.04 7.37 -9.69
C ALA A 22 27.29 6.07 -10.02
N LEU A 23 25.94 6.13 -10.09
CA LEU A 23 25.12 4.98 -10.52
C LEU A 23 25.40 4.59 -11.97
N VAL A 24 25.59 5.58 -12.86
CA VAL A 24 25.94 5.37 -14.26
C VAL A 24 27.32 4.75 -14.40
N GLU A 25 28.33 5.29 -13.69
CA GLU A 25 29.70 4.74 -13.68
C GLU A 25 29.73 3.30 -13.14
N ALA A 26 28.94 3.01 -12.11
CA ALA A 26 28.78 1.66 -11.56
C ALA A 26 28.07 0.69 -12.51
N GLY A 27 27.43 1.18 -13.56
CA GLY A 27 26.63 0.39 -14.49
C GLY A 27 25.35 -0.15 -13.85
N PHE A 28 24.77 0.60 -12.91
CA PHE A 28 23.66 0.10 -12.08
C PHE A 28 22.45 -0.33 -12.91
N ALA A 29 22.03 0.51 -13.87
CA ALA A 29 20.84 0.25 -14.66
C ALA A 29 20.96 -1.03 -15.51
N SER A 30 22.05 -1.18 -16.28
CA SER A 30 22.27 -2.38 -17.08
C SER A 30 22.39 -3.65 -16.22
N LYS A 31 23.13 -3.59 -15.09
CA LYS A 31 23.25 -4.71 -14.15
C LYS A 31 21.91 -5.10 -13.53
N LEU A 32 21.05 -4.12 -13.21
CA LEU A 32 19.72 -4.38 -12.70
C LEU A 32 18.89 -5.18 -13.71
N PHE A 33 18.88 -4.77 -14.97
CA PHE A 33 18.16 -5.48 -16.03
C PHE A 33 18.81 -6.82 -16.40
N ASP A 34 20.13 -6.98 -16.18
CA ASP A 34 20.85 -8.26 -16.24
C ASP A 34 20.62 -9.14 -15.00
N ARG A 35 19.82 -8.65 -14.01
CA ARG A 35 19.47 -9.33 -12.76
C ARG A 35 20.69 -9.64 -11.89
N ASP A 36 21.66 -8.73 -11.82
CA ASP A 36 22.84 -8.88 -10.96
C ASP A 36 22.44 -8.75 -9.48
N PRO A 37 22.52 -9.82 -8.67
CA PRO A 37 22.10 -9.79 -7.27
C PRO A 37 23.06 -9.03 -6.36
N THR A 38 24.23 -8.63 -6.85
CA THR A 38 25.31 -8.04 -6.03
C THR A 38 25.13 -6.52 -5.82
N LEU A 39 24.15 -5.90 -6.47
CA LEU A 39 23.94 -4.45 -6.49
C LEU A 39 23.71 -3.81 -5.11
N TRP A 40 23.20 -4.56 -4.14
CA TRP A 40 22.89 -4.07 -2.79
C TRP A 40 23.81 -4.65 -1.70
N GLY A 41 24.96 -5.20 -2.13
CA GLY A 41 25.96 -5.75 -1.23
C GLY A 41 25.71 -7.21 -0.82
N PRO A 42 26.68 -7.81 -0.10
CA PRO A 42 26.68 -9.25 0.17
C PRO A 42 25.50 -9.72 1.05
N ASP A 43 25.02 -8.88 1.96
CA ASP A 43 23.92 -9.24 2.87
C ASP A 43 22.57 -9.33 2.15
N ALA A 44 22.40 -8.60 1.06
CA ALA A 44 21.20 -8.62 0.23
C ALA A 44 21.23 -9.68 -0.89
N GLU A 45 22.40 -10.22 -1.23
CA GLU A 45 22.61 -11.04 -2.43
C GLU A 45 21.72 -12.28 -2.49
N SER A 46 21.49 -12.95 -1.36
CA SER A 46 20.68 -14.17 -1.31
C SER A 46 19.21 -13.91 -1.65
N GLU A 47 18.65 -12.81 -1.15
CA GLU A 47 17.26 -12.40 -1.44
C GLU A 47 17.17 -11.81 -2.85
N SER A 48 18.06 -10.92 -3.23
CA SER A 48 18.08 -10.29 -4.56
C SER A 48 18.14 -11.33 -5.68
N ARG A 49 18.88 -12.44 -5.50
CA ARG A 49 19.01 -13.53 -6.48
C ARG A 49 17.67 -14.13 -6.90
N ILE A 50 16.67 -14.11 -6.04
CA ILE A 50 15.34 -14.70 -6.25
C ILE A 50 14.23 -13.64 -6.30
N ARG A 51 14.58 -12.36 -6.57
CA ARG A 51 13.58 -11.28 -6.59
C ARG A 51 13.63 -10.38 -7.81
N LEU A 52 14.52 -10.60 -8.76
CA LEU A 52 14.78 -9.66 -9.86
C LEU A 52 14.05 -10.00 -11.16
N SER A 53 13.16 -11.01 -11.21
CA SER A 53 12.42 -11.34 -12.42
C SER A 53 11.51 -10.22 -12.91
N TRP A 54 11.12 -9.28 -12.02
CA TRP A 54 10.19 -8.19 -12.34
C TRP A 54 10.69 -7.28 -13.47
N VAL A 55 11.99 -7.08 -13.65
CA VAL A 55 12.54 -6.26 -14.74
C VAL A 55 12.19 -6.80 -16.13
N GLY A 56 11.87 -8.09 -16.25
CA GLY A 56 11.54 -8.75 -17.51
C GLY A 56 10.03 -8.96 -17.73
N LEU A 57 9.18 -8.61 -16.79
CA LEU A 57 7.74 -8.87 -16.82
C LEU A 57 7.01 -8.28 -18.03
N PRO A 58 7.37 -7.09 -18.57
CA PRO A 58 6.71 -6.57 -19.76
C PRO A 58 6.73 -7.55 -20.94
N ARG A 59 7.76 -8.40 -21.03
CA ARG A 59 7.91 -9.46 -22.04
C ARG A 59 7.45 -10.83 -21.54
N SER A 60 7.88 -11.24 -20.33
CA SER A 60 7.62 -12.60 -19.83
C SER A 60 6.16 -12.85 -19.43
N SER A 61 5.37 -11.80 -19.16
CA SER A 61 3.95 -11.91 -18.84
C SER A 61 3.01 -11.97 -20.07
N ARG A 62 3.53 -11.77 -21.29
CA ARG A 62 2.74 -11.82 -22.53
C ARG A 62 1.85 -13.06 -22.70
N PRO A 63 2.27 -14.27 -22.33
CA PRO A 63 1.40 -15.45 -22.44
C PRO A 63 0.09 -15.33 -21.67
N LEU A 64 0.05 -14.52 -20.59
CA LEU A 64 -1.16 -14.29 -19.80
C LEU A 64 -2.26 -13.57 -20.59
N VAL A 65 -1.92 -12.74 -21.59
CA VAL A 65 -2.89 -11.95 -22.38
C VAL A 65 -3.93 -12.87 -23.00
N GLY A 66 -3.49 -13.89 -23.74
CA GLY A 66 -4.39 -14.85 -24.37
C GLY A 66 -5.09 -15.78 -23.37
N GLU A 67 -4.41 -16.20 -22.30
CA GLU A 67 -5.01 -17.06 -21.27
C GLU A 67 -6.13 -16.34 -20.52
N VAL A 68 -5.91 -15.09 -20.10
CA VAL A 68 -6.89 -14.28 -19.37
C VAL A 68 -8.07 -13.91 -20.27
N ALA A 69 -7.83 -13.57 -21.54
CA ALA A 69 -8.89 -13.29 -22.50
C ALA A 69 -9.80 -14.51 -22.69
N ALA A 70 -9.24 -15.69 -22.89
CA ALA A 70 -10.01 -16.92 -23.04
C ALA A 70 -10.80 -17.27 -21.76
N LEU A 71 -10.21 -17.06 -20.59
CA LEU A 71 -10.89 -17.28 -19.31
C LEU A 71 -12.03 -16.29 -19.12
N ARG A 72 -11.83 -14.99 -19.39
CA ARG A 72 -12.88 -13.98 -19.34
C ARG A 72 -14.06 -14.34 -20.25
N ASP A 73 -13.81 -14.72 -21.49
CA ASP A 73 -14.86 -15.10 -22.44
C ASP A 73 -15.63 -16.35 -21.96
N HIS A 74 -14.94 -17.32 -21.36
CA HIS A 74 -15.58 -18.48 -20.76
C HIS A 74 -16.49 -18.07 -19.58
N LEU A 75 -15.98 -17.26 -18.62
CA LEU A 75 -16.76 -16.79 -17.48
C LEU A 75 -17.98 -15.96 -17.92
N ALA A 76 -17.80 -15.09 -18.91
CA ALA A 76 -18.91 -14.32 -19.50
C ALA A 76 -19.99 -15.22 -20.11
N SER A 77 -19.60 -16.37 -20.74
CA SER A 77 -20.54 -17.35 -21.29
C SER A 77 -21.41 -18.02 -20.20
N LEU A 78 -20.91 -18.02 -18.94
CA LEU A 78 -21.63 -18.50 -17.76
C LEU A 78 -22.42 -17.38 -17.05
N GLY A 79 -22.38 -16.15 -17.56
CA GLY A 79 -23.01 -14.99 -16.93
C GLY A 79 -22.23 -14.43 -15.73
N LEU A 80 -20.96 -14.76 -15.61
CA LEU A 80 -20.05 -14.31 -14.55
C LEU A 80 -19.26 -13.10 -15.04
N ASP A 81 -19.67 -11.92 -14.64
CA ASP A 81 -19.13 -10.62 -15.10
C ASP A 81 -18.86 -9.62 -13.96
N HIS A 82 -19.11 -10.01 -12.72
CA HIS A 82 -18.72 -9.24 -11.53
C HIS A 82 -17.46 -9.87 -10.92
N VAL A 83 -16.34 -9.15 -10.96
CA VAL A 83 -15.06 -9.62 -10.46
C VAL A 83 -14.84 -9.14 -9.03
N VAL A 84 -14.61 -10.08 -8.11
CA VAL A 84 -14.17 -9.80 -6.74
C VAL A 84 -12.75 -10.31 -6.57
N LEU A 85 -11.87 -9.47 -6.06
CA LEU A 85 -10.47 -9.82 -5.78
C LEU A 85 -10.26 -9.96 -4.27
N CYS A 86 -9.98 -11.17 -3.81
CA CYS A 86 -9.50 -11.44 -2.45
C CYS A 86 -7.97 -11.46 -2.46
N GLY A 87 -7.35 -10.41 -1.94
CA GLY A 87 -5.90 -10.26 -1.94
C GLY A 87 -5.45 -9.14 -1.02
N MET A 88 -4.18 -9.19 -0.58
CA MET A 88 -3.59 -8.20 0.32
C MET A 88 -2.33 -7.60 -0.30
N GLY A 89 -2.10 -6.30 -0.07
CA GLY A 89 -0.90 -5.59 -0.51
C GLY A 89 -0.67 -5.68 -2.01
N GLY A 90 0.48 -6.17 -2.47
CA GLY A 90 0.81 -6.31 -3.90
C GLY A 90 -0.16 -7.17 -4.71
N SER A 91 -1.00 -7.99 -4.04
CA SER A 91 -2.04 -8.76 -4.72
C SER A 91 -3.35 -7.99 -4.93
N SER A 92 -3.49 -6.78 -4.36
CA SER A 92 -4.73 -5.98 -4.46
C SER A 92 -4.49 -4.56 -4.98
N LEU A 93 -3.41 -3.89 -4.56
CA LEU A 93 -3.17 -2.48 -4.86
C LEU A 93 -2.97 -2.22 -6.36
N ALA A 94 -2.12 -3.00 -7.03
CA ALA A 94 -1.91 -2.83 -8.47
C ALA A 94 -3.19 -3.09 -9.29
N PRO A 95 -3.95 -4.19 -9.08
CA PRO A 95 -5.25 -4.37 -9.74
C PRO A 95 -6.24 -3.23 -9.51
N GLU A 96 -6.30 -2.67 -8.30
CA GLU A 96 -7.16 -1.53 -7.98
C GLU A 96 -6.82 -0.32 -8.87
N VAL A 97 -5.54 0.06 -8.90
CA VAL A 97 -5.04 1.17 -9.74
C VAL A 97 -5.27 0.90 -11.23
N ILE A 98 -4.93 -0.31 -11.70
CA ILE A 98 -5.09 -0.69 -13.12
C ILE A 98 -6.55 -0.61 -13.56
N CYS A 99 -7.46 -1.16 -12.74
CA CYS A 99 -8.89 -1.14 -13.06
C CYS A 99 -9.49 0.28 -12.96
N ALA A 100 -9.15 1.03 -11.90
CA ALA A 100 -9.64 2.40 -11.72
C ALA A 100 -9.19 3.31 -12.86
N THR A 101 -7.92 3.24 -13.26
CA THR A 101 -7.37 4.01 -14.39
C THR A 101 -8.06 3.66 -15.72
N ALA A 102 -8.37 2.38 -15.93
CA ALA A 102 -9.07 1.92 -17.13
C ALA A 102 -10.61 2.13 -17.07
N GLY A 103 -11.14 2.69 -15.97
CA GLY A 103 -12.58 2.85 -15.77
C GLY A 103 -13.33 1.51 -15.73
N ARG A 104 -12.71 0.45 -15.17
CA ARG A 104 -13.28 -0.89 -15.01
C ARG A 104 -13.65 -1.15 -13.57
N GLU A 105 -14.83 -1.70 -13.37
CA GLU A 105 -15.31 -2.08 -12.05
C GLU A 105 -14.62 -3.38 -11.57
N ILE A 106 -14.15 -3.36 -10.34
CA ILE A 106 -13.65 -4.53 -9.60
C ILE A 106 -13.94 -4.30 -8.11
N THR A 107 -14.40 -5.32 -7.41
CA THR A 107 -14.53 -5.26 -5.95
C THR A 107 -13.24 -5.76 -5.31
N ILE A 108 -12.53 -4.89 -4.63
CA ILE A 108 -11.29 -5.25 -3.91
C ILE A 108 -11.64 -5.61 -2.48
N LEU A 109 -11.45 -6.87 -2.11
CA LEU A 109 -11.65 -7.35 -0.75
C LEU A 109 -10.28 -7.55 -0.08
N ASP A 110 -9.78 -6.50 0.54
CA ASP A 110 -8.50 -6.45 1.23
C ASP A 110 -8.63 -6.04 2.71
N SER A 111 -9.75 -6.40 3.29
CA SER A 111 -10.09 -6.14 4.69
C SER A 111 -10.52 -7.43 5.41
N SER A 112 -10.38 -7.42 6.74
CA SER A 112 -10.97 -8.41 7.65
C SER A 112 -12.19 -7.84 8.39
N ASP A 113 -12.63 -6.64 8.04
CA ASP A 113 -13.84 -6.05 8.62
C ASP A 113 -15.06 -6.89 8.23
N PRO A 114 -15.85 -7.40 9.21
CA PRO A 114 -16.96 -8.29 8.92
C PRO A 114 -18.12 -7.63 8.17
N ASP A 115 -18.34 -6.32 8.35
CA ASP A 115 -19.40 -5.59 7.66
C ASP A 115 -19.01 -5.38 6.19
N TYR A 116 -17.74 -5.03 5.93
CA TYR A 116 -17.20 -4.93 4.57
C TYR A 116 -17.23 -6.27 3.83
N VAL A 117 -16.78 -7.37 4.49
CA VAL A 117 -16.84 -8.72 3.90
C VAL A 117 -18.27 -9.13 3.60
N ARG A 118 -19.22 -8.86 4.52
CA ARG A 118 -20.65 -9.18 4.33
C ARG A 118 -21.25 -8.41 3.16
N ALA A 119 -20.93 -7.12 3.04
CA ALA A 119 -21.38 -6.30 1.92
C ALA A 119 -20.91 -6.86 0.57
N ALA A 120 -19.62 -7.25 0.48
CA ALA A 120 -19.06 -7.86 -0.71
C ALA A 120 -19.69 -9.22 -1.05
N LEU A 121 -19.97 -10.07 -0.03
CA LEU A 121 -20.66 -11.36 -0.22
C LEU A 121 -22.12 -11.19 -0.72
N GLY A 122 -22.78 -10.11 -0.32
CA GLY A 122 -24.16 -9.81 -0.71
C GLY A 122 -24.29 -9.17 -2.09
N ASP A 123 -23.20 -8.65 -2.67
CA ASP A 123 -23.24 -7.95 -3.94
C ASP A 123 -23.14 -8.91 -5.11
N ARG A 124 -24.21 -9.04 -5.88
CA ARG A 124 -24.28 -9.76 -7.18
C ARG A 124 -23.71 -11.20 -7.14
N LEU A 125 -23.89 -11.94 -6.04
CA LEU A 125 -23.27 -13.25 -5.80
C LEU A 125 -23.48 -14.23 -6.98
N GLU A 126 -24.64 -14.23 -7.61
CA GLU A 126 -24.96 -15.12 -8.74
C GLU A 126 -24.13 -14.82 -9.99
N ARG A 127 -23.63 -13.59 -10.14
CA ARG A 127 -22.81 -13.14 -11.27
C ARG A 127 -21.33 -13.01 -10.91
N THR A 128 -20.94 -13.36 -9.68
CA THR A 128 -19.61 -13.12 -9.14
C THR A 128 -18.63 -14.23 -9.54
N VAL A 129 -17.48 -13.82 -10.05
CA VAL A 129 -16.23 -14.60 -10.07
C VAL A 129 -15.26 -14.04 -9.03
N VAL A 130 -14.70 -14.91 -8.22
CA VAL A 130 -13.76 -14.53 -7.16
C VAL A 130 -12.34 -14.89 -7.59
N VAL A 131 -11.46 -13.89 -7.66
CA VAL A 131 -10.03 -14.10 -7.84
C VAL A 131 -9.38 -14.12 -6.47
N VAL A 132 -8.82 -15.25 -6.08
CA VAL A 132 -8.11 -15.42 -4.80
C VAL A 132 -6.62 -15.32 -5.07
N SER A 133 -6.02 -14.21 -4.65
CA SER A 133 -4.63 -13.87 -4.94
C SER A 133 -3.77 -13.96 -3.69
N SER A 134 -2.91 -14.97 -3.60
CA SER A 134 -1.97 -15.14 -2.48
C SER A 134 -0.69 -15.83 -2.93
N LYS A 135 0.45 -15.13 -2.83
CA LYS A 135 1.76 -15.64 -3.26
C LYS A 135 2.13 -16.93 -2.53
N SER A 136 2.17 -16.92 -1.22
CA SER A 136 2.53 -18.09 -0.39
C SER A 136 1.35 -19.04 -0.12
N GLY A 137 0.12 -18.59 -0.36
CA GLY A 137 -1.09 -19.31 0.04
C GLY A 137 -1.36 -19.37 1.54
N SER A 138 -0.56 -18.66 2.35
CA SER A 138 -0.65 -18.67 3.83
C SER A 138 -1.24 -17.41 4.43
N THR A 139 -1.70 -16.46 3.60
CA THR A 139 -2.33 -15.21 4.03
C THR A 139 -3.69 -15.51 4.63
N VAL A 140 -3.84 -15.27 5.94
CA VAL A 140 -5.04 -15.66 6.70
C VAL A 140 -6.27 -14.89 6.22
N GLU A 141 -6.11 -13.62 5.90
CA GLU A 141 -7.15 -12.75 5.32
C GLU A 141 -7.74 -13.37 4.06
N THR A 142 -6.87 -13.65 3.11
CA THR A 142 -7.26 -14.20 1.80
C THR A 142 -7.88 -15.59 1.91
N ASP A 143 -7.35 -16.47 2.80
CA ASP A 143 -7.96 -17.79 3.07
C ASP A 143 -9.34 -17.64 3.72
N SER A 144 -9.51 -16.69 4.66
CA SER A 144 -10.79 -16.44 5.32
C SER A 144 -11.85 -15.94 4.33
N GLN A 145 -11.50 -15.00 3.47
CA GLN A 145 -12.36 -14.47 2.41
C GLN A 145 -12.75 -15.56 1.40
N ARG A 146 -11.78 -16.38 0.95
CA ARG A 146 -12.05 -17.53 0.07
C ARG A 146 -13.09 -18.47 0.67
N ARG A 147 -12.90 -18.84 1.96
CA ARG A 147 -13.84 -19.72 2.68
C ARG A 147 -15.24 -19.12 2.81
N ALA A 148 -15.31 -17.80 3.04
CA ALA A 148 -16.59 -17.10 3.11
C ALA A 148 -17.33 -17.18 1.76
N TYR A 149 -16.64 -16.96 0.63
CA TYR A 149 -17.24 -17.10 -0.70
C TYR A 149 -17.60 -18.55 -1.04
N GLU A 150 -16.75 -19.53 -0.70
CA GLU A 150 -17.08 -20.96 -0.87
C GLU A 150 -18.38 -21.32 -0.12
N GLY A 151 -18.51 -20.84 1.13
CA GLY A 151 -19.70 -21.04 1.94
C GLY A 151 -20.93 -20.35 1.33
N ALA A 152 -20.80 -19.11 0.88
CA ALA A 152 -21.89 -18.34 0.27
C ALA A 152 -22.36 -18.98 -1.05
N PHE A 153 -21.46 -19.37 -1.94
CA PHE A 153 -21.81 -20.08 -3.18
C PHE A 153 -22.51 -21.41 -2.89
N THR A 154 -21.97 -22.20 -1.98
CA THR A 154 -22.58 -23.49 -1.60
C THR A 154 -23.98 -23.31 -1.02
N ALA A 155 -24.18 -22.33 -0.15
CA ALA A 155 -25.48 -22.01 0.44
C ALA A 155 -26.49 -21.54 -0.60
N ALA A 156 -26.05 -20.87 -1.66
CA ALA A 156 -26.86 -20.43 -2.79
C ALA A 156 -27.10 -21.53 -3.85
N GLY A 157 -26.52 -22.73 -3.66
CA GLY A 157 -26.61 -23.84 -4.62
C GLY A 157 -25.78 -23.61 -5.89
N LEU A 158 -24.76 -22.76 -5.81
CA LEU A 158 -23.81 -22.45 -6.88
C LEU A 158 -22.54 -23.28 -6.71
N ASP A 159 -21.90 -23.72 -7.81
CA ASP A 159 -20.66 -24.47 -7.75
C ASP A 159 -19.45 -23.52 -7.58
N PRO A 160 -18.73 -23.56 -6.44
CA PRO A 160 -17.55 -22.72 -6.25
C PRO A 160 -16.43 -22.99 -7.27
N SER A 161 -16.33 -24.20 -7.83
CA SER A 161 -15.25 -24.58 -8.76
C SER A 161 -15.38 -23.86 -10.13
N GLU A 162 -16.59 -23.41 -10.49
CA GLU A 162 -16.83 -22.62 -11.70
C GLU A 162 -16.60 -21.13 -11.49
N ARG A 163 -16.46 -20.67 -10.24
CA ARG A 163 -16.52 -19.26 -9.83
C ARG A 163 -15.28 -18.75 -9.12
N ILE A 164 -14.38 -19.64 -8.68
CA ILE A 164 -13.16 -19.26 -7.98
C ILE A 164 -11.95 -19.52 -8.89
N VAL A 165 -11.18 -18.47 -9.09
CA VAL A 165 -9.89 -18.47 -9.80
C VAL A 165 -8.79 -18.21 -8.79
N ILE A 166 -7.79 -19.06 -8.75
CA ILE A 166 -6.65 -18.93 -7.83
C ILE A 166 -5.44 -18.38 -8.57
N VAL A 167 -4.83 -17.33 -8.00
CA VAL A 167 -3.53 -16.80 -8.45
C VAL A 167 -2.53 -16.99 -7.32
N THR A 168 -1.50 -17.79 -7.56
CA THR A 168 -0.50 -18.15 -6.54
C THR A 168 0.82 -18.59 -7.17
N ASP A 169 1.87 -18.71 -6.35
CA ASP A 169 3.14 -19.26 -6.83
C ASP A 169 3.03 -20.76 -7.11
N PRO A 170 3.76 -21.27 -8.12
CA PRO A 170 3.80 -22.69 -8.42
C PRO A 170 4.35 -23.49 -7.23
N GLY A 171 3.67 -24.56 -6.87
CA GLY A 171 4.07 -25.44 -5.78
C GLY A 171 3.83 -24.87 -4.36
N SER A 172 3.13 -23.74 -4.25
CA SER A 172 2.65 -23.26 -2.95
C SER A 172 1.61 -24.24 -2.36
N PRO A 173 1.38 -24.24 -1.04
CA PRO A 173 0.30 -25.03 -0.45
C PRO A 173 -1.05 -24.77 -1.12
N LEU A 174 -1.36 -23.51 -1.43
CA LEU A 174 -2.59 -23.13 -2.11
C LEU A 174 -2.68 -23.69 -3.55
N ASP A 175 -1.56 -23.78 -4.30
CA ASP A 175 -1.55 -24.37 -5.65
C ASP A 175 -2.00 -25.83 -5.62
N GLY A 176 -1.46 -26.62 -4.69
CA GLY A 176 -1.83 -28.02 -4.52
C GLY A 176 -3.29 -28.21 -4.08
N ASP A 177 -3.71 -27.49 -3.04
CA ASP A 177 -5.06 -27.59 -2.48
C ASP A 177 -6.12 -27.15 -3.48
N ALA A 178 -5.87 -26.05 -4.20
CA ALA A 178 -6.79 -25.50 -5.20
C ALA A 178 -7.00 -26.46 -6.38
N ARG A 179 -5.93 -27.07 -6.89
CA ARG A 179 -6.04 -28.07 -7.97
C ARG A 179 -6.77 -29.33 -7.51
N ALA A 180 -6.54 -29.77 -6.27
CA ALA A 180 -7.26 -30.90 -5.69
C ALA A 180 -8.76 -30.60 -5.50
N ALA A 181 -9.11 -29.34 -5.21
CA ALA A 181 -10.49 -28.87 -5.11
C ALA A 181 -11.16 -28.59 -6.48
N GLY A 182 -10.41 -28.69 -7.59
CA GLY A 182 -10.93 -28.46 -8.95
C GLY A 182 -10.98 -27.00 -9.38
N TYR A 183 -10.37 -26.09 -8.63
CA TYR A 183 -10.31 -24.66 -9.01
C TYR A 183 -9.38 -24.41 -10.19
N ARG A 184 -9.69 -23.38 -10.98
CA ARG A 184 -8.77 -22.84 -11.98
C ARG A 184 -7.61 -22.18 -11.27
N VAL A 185 -6.37 -22.61 -11.57
CA VAL A 185 -5.15 -22.03 -11.00
C VAL A 185 -4.31 -21.42 -12.10
N ILE A 186 -3.92 -20.16 -11.94
CA ILE A 186 -2.96 -19.44 -12.76
C ILE A 186 -1.74 -19.16 -11.87
N ASN A 187 -0.58 -19.66 -12.28
CA ASN A 187 0.64 -19.46 -11.51
C ASN A 187 1.30 -18.12 -11.86
N ALA A 188 1.79 -17.43 -10.82
CA ALA A 188 2.62 -16.23 -10.94
C ALA A 188 4.11 -16.60 -11.02
N ASP A 189 4.95 -15.60 -11.32
CA ASP A 189 6.41 -15.77 -11.29
C ASP A 189 6.90 -15.83 -9.82
N PRO A 190 7.49 -16.95 -9.36
CA PRO A 190 7.94 -17.09 -7.98
C PRO A 190 9.12 -16.17 -7.61
N ASP A 191 9.88 -15.72 -8.62
CA ASP A 191 11.07 -14.88 -8.45
C ASP A 191 10.73 -13.37 -8.46
N VAL A 192 9.47 -13.02 -8.13
CA VAL A 192 8.99 -11.63 -8.00
C VAL A 192 8.42 -11.44 -6.60
N GLY A 193 8.87 -10.39 -5.91
CA GLY A 193 8.31 -9.96 -4.61
C GLY A 193 6.90 -9.39 -4.76
N GLY A 194 6.07 -9.45 -3.69
CA GLY A 194 4.67 -9.00 -3.72
C GLY A 194 4.51 -7.55 -4.22
N ARG A 195 5.29 -6.61 -3.69
CA ARG A 195 5.22 -5.19 -4.06
C ARG A 195 5.76 -4.86 -5.46
N TYR A 196 6.52 -5.78 -6.09
CA TYR A 196 7.03 -5.68 -7.47
C TYR A 196 6.19 -6.51 -8.45
N SER A 197 4.98 -6.94 -8.07
CA SER A 197 4.20 -7.92 -8.82
C SER A 197 3.11 -7.33 -9.73
N ALA A 198 3.10 -6.01 -9.94
CA ALA A 198 2.07 -5.32 -10.72
C ALA A 198 1.86 -5.89 -12.12
N LEU A 199 2.94 -6.27 -12.81
CA LEU A 199 2.91 -6.83 -14.16
C LEU A 199 3.00 -8.37 -14.19
N THR A 200 2.78 -9.06 -13.05
CA THR A 200 2.63 -10.52 -12.97
C THR A 200 1.18 -10.95 -13.09
N ALA A 201 0.91 -12.24 -12.94
CA ALA A 201 -0.45 -12.77 -12.83
C ALA A 201 -1.25 -12.12 -11.68
N PHE A 202 -0.60 -11.63 -10.61
CA PHE A 202 -1.28 -10.95 -9.50
C PHE A 202 -1.94 -9.64 -9.94
N GLY A 203 -1.28 -8.83 -10.77
CA GLY A 203 -1.87 -7.61 -11.33
C GLY A 203 -2.75 -7.89 -12.55
N LEU A 204 -2.29 -8.76 -13.46
CA LEU A 204 -2.88 -8.91 -14.79
C LEU A 204 -4.16 -9.77 -14.82
N VAL A 205 -4.23 -10.84 -14.00
CA VAL A 205 -5.40 -11.75 -14.05
C VAL A 205 -6.67 -11.03 -13.58
N PRO A 206 -6.74 -10.46 -12.36
CA PRO A 206 -7.96 -9.79 -11.92
C PRO A 206 -8.32 -8.61 -12.84
N SER A 207 -7.35 -7.81 -13.28
CA SER A 207 -7.57 -6.66 -14.15
C SER A 207 -8.10 -7.07 -15.53
N GLY A 208 -7.51 -8.09 -16.15
CA GLY A 208 -7.95 -8.58 -17.44
C GLY A 208 -9.32 -9.25 -17.38
N LEU A 209 -9.67 -9.94 -16.28
CA LEU A 209 -11.02 -10.48 -16.05
C LEU A 209 -12.03 -9.35 -15.87
N ALA A 210 -11.67 -8.25 -15.24
CA ALA A 210 -12.49 -7.03 -15.15
C ALA A 210 -12.62 -6.27 -16.49
N GLY A 211 -11.89 -6.72 -17.53
CA GLY A 211 -12.00 -6.18 -18.90
C GLY A 211 -11.01 -5.07 -19.22
N VAL A 212 -9.90 -4.97 -18.47
CA VAL A 212 -8.77 -4.10 -18.82
C VAL A 212 -8.01 -4.71 -20.00
N ASP A 213 -7.52 -3.86 -20.90
CA ASP A 213 -6.57 -4.23 -21.95
C ASP A 213 -5.16 -4.39 -21.34
N ILE A 214 -4.87 -5.60 -20.87
CA ILE A 214 -3.57 -5.92 -20.22
C ILE A 214 -2.43 -6.04 -21.25
N GLU A 215 -2.73 -6.17 -22.56
CA GLU A 215 -1.72 -6.14 -23.62
C GLU A 215 -1.17 -4.72 -23.76
N ALA A 216 -2.05 -3.71 -23.85
CA ALA A 216 -1.67 -2.32 -23.90
C ALA A 216 -0.85 -1.89 -22.67
N LEU A 217 -1.22 -2.36 -21.47
CA LEU A 217 -0.46 -2.10 -20.25
C LEU A 217 0.98 -2.66 -20.31
N LEU A 218 1.14 -3.87 -20.86
CA LEU A 218 2.46 -4.48 -21.06
C LEU A 218 3.25 -3.76 -22.17
N ASP A 219 2.59 -3.29 -23.24
CA ASP A 219 3.21 -2.51 -24.31
C ASP A 219 3.78 -1.20 -23.77
N ASP A 220 3.01 -0.49 -22.93
CA ASP A 220 3.46 0.73 -22.26
C ASP A 220 4.74 0.48 -21.44
N ALA A 221 4.74 -0.55 -20.60
CA ALA A 221 5.90 -0.89 -19.78
C ALA A 221 7.10 -1.33 -20.62
N GLU A 222 6.88 -2.11 -21.70
CA GLU A 222 7.95 -2.55 -22.59
C GLU A 222 8.59 -1.38 -23.36
N SER A 223 7.79 -0.38 -23.73
CA SER A 223 8.24 0.79 -24.47
C SER A 223 9.33 1.60 -23.77
N VAL A 224 9.42 1.50 -22.44
CA VAL A 224 10.38 2.24 -21.61
C VAL A 224 11.50 1.37 -21.03
N ALA A 225 11.43 0.06 -21.20
CA ALA A 225 12.38 -0.88 -20.60
C ALA A 225 13.83 -0.61 -21.03
N ASP A 226 14.07 -0.37 -22.31
CA ASP A 226 15.42 -0.11 -22.82
C ASP A 226 15.97 1.26 -22.32
N LEU A 227 15.10 2.27 -22.17
CA LEU A 227 15.45 3.56 -21.56
C LEU A 227 15.88 3.39 -20.10
N LEU A 228 15.11 2.62 -19.34
CA LEU A 228 15.38 2.35 -17.93
C LEU A 228 16.60 1.44 -17.71
N ALA A 229 16.96 0.61 -18.68
CA ALA A 229 18.16 -0.23 -18.66
C ALA A 229 19.45 0.53 -19.03
N ALA A 230 19.35 1.72 -19.60
CA ALA A 230 20.50 2.47 -20.07
C ALA A 230 21.29 3.10 -18.92
N ASN A 231 22.63 2.94 -18.94
CA ASN A 231 23.53 3.67 -18.05
C ASN A 231 23.77 5.08 -18.62
N ASP A 232 22.79 5.96 -18.42
CA ASP A 232 22.78 7.33 -18.94
C ASP A 232 22.32 8.29 -17.84
N ASP A 233 22.90 9.49 -17.81
CA ASP A 233 22.54 10.53 -16.84
C ASP A 233 21.07 11.01 -17.00
N ALA A 234 20.49 10.80 -18.17
CA ALA A 234 19.09 11.09 -18.46
C ALA A 234 18.13 9.93 -18.07
N ASN A 235 18.64 8.80 -17.58
CA ASN A 235 17.80 7.67 -17.19
C ASN A 235 16.78 8.08 -16.11
N PRO A 236 15.46 8.07 -16.39
CA PRO A 236 14.46 8.58 -15.48
C PRO A 236 14.35 7.76 -14.18
N GLY A 237 14.65 6.45 -14.21
CA GLY A 237 14.66 5.59 -13.02
C GLY A 237 15.78 5.97 -12.05
N LEU A 238 16.99 6.22 -12.54
CA LEU A 238 18.11 6.67 -11.72
C LEU A 238 17.88 8.09 -11.19
N ARG A 239 17.31 8.97 -12.00
CA ARG A 239 16.97 10.34 -11.61
C ARG A 239 15.91 10.37 -10.50
N LEU A 240 14.84 9.63 -10.66
CA LEU A 240 13.79 9.52 -9.64
C LEU A 240 14.35 8.92 -8.33
N ALA A 241 15.15 7.85 -8.41
CA ALA A 241 15.80 7.26 -7.24
C ALA A 241 16.64 8.28 -6.46
N ALA A 242 17.47 9.04 -7.17
CA ALA A 242 18.31 10.07 -6.57
C ALA A 242 17.49 11.21 -5.95
N ALA A 243 16.44 11.67 -6.65
CA ALA A 243 15.56 12.73 -6.16
C ALA A 243 14.86 12.38 -4.85
N ILE A 244 14.41 11.12 -4.70
CA ILE A 244 13.63 10.69 -3.52
C ILE A 244 14.50 10.16 -2.36
N ALA A 245 15.72 9.68 -2.64
CA ALA A 245 16.56 9.03 -1.63
C ALA A 245 17.97 9.61 -1.47
N GLY A 246 18.34 10.59 -2.31
CA GLY A 246 19.72 11.12 -2.36
C GLY A 246 19.91 12.49 -1.73
N THR A 247 18.88 13.13 -1.18
CA THR A 247 19.01 14.48 -0.59
C THR A 247 19.92 14.48 0.64
N GLN A 248 20.65 15.58 0.87
CA GLN A 248 21.53 15.75 2.03
C GLN A 248 21.21 17.07 2.75
N PRO A 249 20.66 17.04 4.00
CA PRO A 249 20.26 15.83 4.74
C PRO A 249 19.14 15.06 4.05
N LEU A 250 18.98 13.77 4.40
CA LEU A 250 17.92 12.93 3.82
C LEU A 250 16.54 13.52 4.16
N ARG A 251 15.74 13.78 3.12
CA ARG A 251 14.33 14.12 3.26
C ARG A 251 13.54 12.82 3.19
N ASP A 252 13.25 12.26 4.35
CA ASP A 252 12.73 10.91 4.49
C ASP A 252 11.19 10.83 4.39
N LYS A 253 10.49 11.93 4.08
CA LYS A 253 9.06 11.96 3.76
C LYS A 253 8.88 12.33 2.31
N LEU A 254 8.17 11.46 1.58
CA LEU A 254 7.83 11.66 0.17
C LEU A 254 6.33 11.92 0.05
N VAL A 255 5.95 13.16 -0.13
CA VAL A 255 4.56 13.53 -0.40
C VAL A 255 4.22 13.18 -1.84
N LEU A 256 3.18 12.40 -2.04
CA LEU A 256 2.69 11.98 -3.35
C LEU A 256 1.37 12.70 -3.64
N VAL A 257 1.34 13.54 -4.68
CA VAL A 257 0.16 14.30 -5.11
C VAL A 257 -0.12 14.04 -6.60
N ASP A 258 -1.37 13.77 -6.93
CA ASP A 258 -1.81 13.67 -8.33
C ASP A 258 -2.14 15.06 -8.88
N ASN A 259 -1.39 15.47 -9.88
CA ASN A 259 -1.55 16.73 -10.62
C ASN A 259 -2.00 16.46 -12.06
N GLY A 260 -3.06 15.66 -12.20
CA GLY A 260 -3.64 15.38 -13.51
C GLY A 260 -2.92 14.30 -14.30
N SER A 261 -2.27 13.34 -13.62
CA SER A 261 -1.62 12.20 -14.26
C SER A 261 -2.58 11.35 -15.09
N GLY A 262 -3.86 11.37 -14.76
CA GLY A 262 -4.86 10.46 -15.32
C GLY A 262 -4.77 9.03 -14.79
N ILE A 263 -3.93 8.77 -13.78
CA ILE A 263 -3.73 7.45 -13.18
C ILE A 263 -4.38 7.43 -11.79
N ALA A 264 -5.57 6.86 -11.70
CA ALA A 264 -6.34 6.86 -10.47
C ALA A 264 -5.73 5.96 -9.38
N GLY A 265 -5.49 6.52 -8.19
CA GLY A 265 -5.01 5.76 -7.02
C GLY A 265 -3.56 5.31 -7.08
N PHE A 266 -2.75 5.83 -8.01
CA PHE A 266 -1.35 5.42 -8.19
C PHE A 266 -0.52 5.58 -6.92
N ALA A 267 -0.77 6.64 -6.17
CA ALA A 267 -0.03 6.94 -4.95
C ALA A 267 -0.17 5.84 -3.88
N ASP A 268 -1.33 5.17 -3.78
CA ASP A 268 -1.54 4.05 -2.84
C ASP A 268 -0.68 2.82 -3.19
N TRP A 269 -0.49 2.54 -4.48
CA TRP A 269 0.40 1.47 -4.93
C TRP A 269 1.88 1.84 -4.70
N ALA A 270 2.26 3.08 -5.04
CA ALA A 270 3.61 3.58 -4.82
C ALA A 270 3.96 3.64 -3.33
N GLU A 271 2.97 3.93 -2.46
CA GLU A 271 3.12 3.89 -1.01
C GLU A 271 3.63 2.54 -0.54
N GLN A 272 2.99 1.44 -0.95
CA GLN A 272 3.47 0.11 -0.59
C GLN A 272 4.88 -0.14 -1.12
N LEU A 273 5.09 0.12 -2.40
CA LEU A 273 6.36 -0.16 -3.06
C LEU A 273 7.53 0.51 -2.31
N ILE A 274 7.40 1.78 -1.97
CA ILE A 274 8.45 2.57 -1.34
C ILE A 274 8.59 2.23 0.15
N ALA A 275 7.50 2.26 0.91
CA ALA A 275 7.53 2.06 2.36
C ALA A 275 8.06 0.67 2.74
N GLU A 276 7.58 -0.37 2.06
CA GLU A 276 7.98 -1.75 2.35
C GLU A 276 9.40 -2.06 1.86
N SER A 277 9.85 -1.41 0.78
CA SER A 277 11.21 -1.59 0.26
C SER A 277 12.26 -0.83 1.06
N THR A 278 11.94 0.36 1.58
CA THR A 278 12.95 1.25 2.16
C THR A 278 12.90 1.34 3.69
N GLY A 279 11.73 1.15 4.32
CA GLY A 279 11.52 1.39 5.75
C GLY A 279 12.10 0.30 6.65
N LYS A 280 13.43 0.28 6.84
CA LYS A 280 14.13 -0.74 7.65
C LYS A 280 15.47 -0.23 8.17
N ASN A 281 15.99 -0.91 9.20
CA ASN A 281 17.27 -0.57 9.81
C ASN A 281 17.36 0.86 10.35
N GLY A 282 16.22 1.45 10.75
CA GLY A 282 16.13 2.82 11.25
C GLY A 282 16.24 3.91 10.18
N THR A 283 16.11 3.56 8.90
CA THR A 283 16.09 4.49 7.76
C THR A 283 14.94 4.19 6.81
N GLY A 284 14.82 4.93 5.73
CA GLY A 284 13.85 4.71 4.67
C GLY A 284 13.13 5.98 4.25
N ILE A 285 12.21 5.83 3.31
CA ILE A 285 11.35 6.90 2.81
C ILE A 285 9.91 6.59 3.20
N LEU A 286 9.27 7.51 3.91
CA LEU A 286 7.84 7.44 4.24
C LEU A 286 7.03 8.12 3.14
N PRO A 287 6.29 7.37 2.33
CA PRO A 287 5.31 7.98 1.42
C PRO A 287 4.14 8.58 2.23
N VAL A 288 3.69 9.75 1.81
CA VAL A 288 2.54 10.47 2.37
C VAL A 288 1.60 10.78 1.23
N VAL A 289 0.54 10.00 1.09
CA VAL A 289 -0.46 10.20 0.05
C VAL A 289 -1.37 11.36 0.45
N VAL A 290 -1.46 12.37 -0.41
CA VAL A 290 -2.28 13.56 -0.17
C VAL A 290 -3.38 13.67 -1.22
N THR A 291 -4.42 14.45 -0.91
CA THR A 291 -5.63 14.52 -1.75
C THR A 291 -5.44 15.46 -2.94
N ASP A 292 -4.85 16.64 -2.70
CA ASP A 292 -4.68 17.67 -3.71
C ASP A 292 -3.58 18.68 -3.32
N ASP A 293 -3.29 19.62 -4.20
CA ASP A 293 -2.31 20.69 -4.00
C ASP A 293 -2.61 21.61 -2.82
N GLY A 294 -3.84 21.65 -2.33
CA GLY A 294 -4.23 22.45 -1.17
C GLY A 294 -3.83 21.81 0.16
N ASP A 295 -3.27 20.61 0.15
CA ASP A 295 -2.80 19.96 1.38
C ASP A 295 -1.59 20.68 1.98
N PRO A 296 -1.50 20.79 3.32
CA PRO A 296 -0.45 21.58 3.98
C PRO A 296 0.95 21.07 3.65
N GLU A 297 1.13 19.77 3.48
CA GLU A 297 2.42 19.17 3.13
C GLU A 297 2.90 19.54 1.72
N VAL A 298 1.98 19.94 0.82
CA VAL A 298 2.31 20.45 -0.52
C VAL A 298 2.53 21.95 -0.47
N GLN A 299 1.62 22.69 0.19
CA GLN A 299 1.69 24.15 0.24
C GLN A 299 2.88 24.67 1.07
N HIS A 300 3.16 24.00 2.18
CA HIS A 300 4.19 24.37 3.16
C HIS A 300 4.98 23.13 3.58
N PRO A 301 5.73 22.50 2.65
CA PRO A 301 6.48 21.28 2.96
C PRO A 301 7.50 21.52 4.08
N ALA A 302 7.55 20.62 5.04
CA ALA A 302 8.57 20.64 6.09
C ALA A 302 9.97 20.38 5.49
N ALA A 303 11.02 20.70 6.25
CA ALA A 303 12.39 20.62 5.76
C ALA A 303 12.84 19.18 5.39
N ASP A 304 12.17 18.17 5.92
CA ASP A 304 12.40 16.75 5.69
C ASP A 304 11.44 16.13 4.65
N VAL A 305 10.74 16.96 3.88
CA VAL A 305 9.78 16.55 2.85
C VAL A 305 10.35 16.78 1.44
N THR A 306 10.15 15.78 0.56
CA THR A 306 10.23 15.91 -0.91
C THR A 306 8.82 15.76 -1.46
N VAL A 307 8.38 16.65 -2.35
CA VAL A 307 7.06 16.57 -3.01
C VAL A 307 7.24 15.93 -4.38
N ALA A 308 6.52 14.82 -4.63
CA ALA A 308 6.45 14.17 -5.92
C ALA A 308 5.07 14.43 -6.55
N ARG A 309 5.07 15.14 -7.67
CA ARG A 309 3.88 15.44 -8.47
C ARG A 309 3.74 14.43 -9.60
N LEU A 310 2.62 13.74 -9.62
CA LEU A 310 2.24 12.87 -10.73
C LEU A 310 1.52 13.73 -11.76
N VAL A 311 2.13 13.93 -12.93
CA VAL A 311 1.63 14.84 -13.97
C VAL A 311 1.20 14.11 -15.24
N GLY A 312 0.32 14.74 -16.02
CA GLY A 312 -0.08 14.22 -17.33
C GLY A 312 1.09 14.24 -18.33
N PHE A 313 1.11 13.27 -19.24
CA PHE A 313 2.20 13.14 -20.24
C PHE A 313 2.25 14.30 -21.24
N ASP A 314 1.10 14.93 -21.54
CA ASP A 314 0.97 16.03 -22.52
C ASP A 314 0.81 17.40 -21.83
N SER A 315 1.04 17.49 -20.53
CA SER A 315 1.00 18.78 -19.87
C SER A 315 2.21 19.59 -20.30
N ASP A 316 1.96 20.74 -20.94
CA ASP A 316 2.96 21.79 -21.15
C ASP A 316 3.47 22.37 -19.80
N ASP A 317 3.00 21.79 -18.68
CA ASP A 317 3.45 21.99 -17.30
C ASP A 317 4.85 21.44 -17.01
N ASP A 318 5.65 21.11 -18.03
CA ASP A 318 7.12 21.06 -17.93
C ASP A 318 7.73 22.44 -17.59
N GLU A 319 6.95 23.50 -17.68
CA GLU A 319 7.27 24.79 -17.07
C GLU A 319 7.01 24.67 -15.55
N ILE A 320 8.02 24.18 -14.80
CA ILE A 320 8.26 24.69 -13.46
C ILE A 320 8.08 26.20 -13.62
N ASP A 321 7.10 26.79 -12.94
CA ASP A 321 6.84 28.22 -13.01
C ASP A 321 8.17 28.97 -12.81
N GLU A 322 8.86 29.29 -13.92
CA GLU A 322 10.15 29.99 -13.92
C GLU A 322 10.01 31.38 -13.30
N ASP A 323 8.79 31.89 -13.18
CA ASP A 323 8.44 33.16 -12.54
C ASP A 323 8.11 33.02 -11.03
N ALA A 324 7.86 31.80 -10.53
CA ALA A 324 7.92 31.56 -9.10
C ALA A 324 9.38 31.71 -8.68
N GLU A 325 9.70 32.76 -7.92
CA GLU A 325 11.01 32.87 -7.26
C GLU A 325 11.32 31.51 -6.65
N PRO A 326 12.30 30.74 -7.18
CA PRO A 326 12.54 29.40 -6.69
C PRO A 326 12.96 29.53 -5.24
N ASP A 327 12.07 29.20 -4.32
CA ASP A 327 12.49 28.90 -2.96
C ASP A 327 13.39 27.66 -3.09
N GLY A 328 14.69 27.89 -3.32
CA GLY A 328 15.68 26.84 -3.51
C GLY A 328 15.80 25.87 -2.34
N SER A 329 14.94 26.04 -1.32
CA SER A 329 14.83 25.12 -0.19
C SER A 329 13.81 23.99 -0.43
N ARG A 330 12.85 24.11 -1.37
CA ARG A 330 11.84 23.11 -1.66
C ARG A 330 12.41 21.99 -2.55
N ALA A 331 12.28 20.73 -2.10
CA ALA A 331 12.61 19.58 -2.91
C ALA A 331 11.36 19.10 -3.63
N GLU A 332 11.36 19.14 -4.96
CA GLU A 332 10.21 18.78 -5.77
C GLU A 332 10.65 17.94 -6.97
N VAL A 333 9.84 16.92 -7.31
CA VAL A 333 10.03 16.09 -8.49
C VAL A 333 8.71 15.89 -9.22
N HIS A 334 8.68 16.10 -10.54
CA HIS A 334 7.54 15.87 -11.40
C HIS A 334 7.76 14.59 -12.20
N VAL A 335 6.77 13.71 -12.23
CA VAL A 335 6.85 12.40 -12.85
C VAL A 335 5.67 12.20 -13.78
N GLY A 336 5.91 12.09 -15.07
CA GLY A 336 4.90 11.89 -16.12
C GLY A 336 5.12 10.60 -16.90
N GLY A 337 4.02 9.99 -17.37
CA GLY A 337 4.06 8.79 -18.21
C GLY A 337 2.78 7.97 -18.13
N SER A 338 2.59 7.02 -19.07
CA SER A 338 1.47 6.08 -19.04
C SER A 338 1.57 5.10 -17.86
N LEU A 339 0.45 4.48 -17.47
CA LEU A 339 0.41 3.61 -16.30
C LEU A 339 1.46 2.49 -16.35
N GLY A 340 1.55 1.74 -17.44
CA GLY A 340 2.52 0.65 -17.55
C GLY A 340 3.97 1.12 -17.45
N ALA A 341 4.27 2.27 -18.04
CA ALA A 341 5.58 2.91 -17.96
C ALA A 341 5.90 3.38 -16.54
N GLN A 342 4.93 4.00 -15.86
CA GLN A 342 5.07 4.45 -14.46
C GLN A 342 5.29 3.27 -13.50
N LEU A 343 4.58 2.15 -13.66
CA LEU A 343 4.78 0.96 -12.83
C LEU A 343 6.25 0.50 -12.88
N LEU A 344 6.80 0.32 -14.09
CA LEU A 344 8.19 -0.10 -14.23
C LEU A 344 9.19 0.97 -13.76
N LEU A 345 8.92 2.26 -14.03
CA LEU A 345 9.74 3.38 -13.58
C LEU A 345 9.93 3.38 -12.07
N TRP A 346 8.82 3.33 -11.32
CA TRP A 346 8.86 3.41 -9.87
C TRP A 346 9.46 2.15 -9.24
N GLU A 347 9.29 0.97 -9.84
CA GLU A 347 9.99 -0.26 -9.42
C GLU A 347 11.51 -0.10 -9.58
N VAL A 348 11.99 0.40 -10.72
CA VAL A 348 13.41 0.68 -10.97
C VAL A 348 13.94 1.74 -10.01
N ALA A 349 13.22 2.84 -9.84
CA ALA A 349 13.60 3.92 -8.94
C ALA A 349 13.70 3.45 -7.49
N THR A 350 12.73 2.64 -7.03
CA THR A 350 12.75 2.10 -5.66
C THR A 350 13.92 1.13 -5.44
N ALA A 351 14.22 0.28 -6.41
CA ALA A 351 15.38 -0.61 -6.35
C ALA A 351 16.71 0.18 -6.29
N ALA A 352 16.84 1.24 -7.09
CA ALA A 352 18.02 2.11 -7.09
C ALA A 352 18.10 2.97 -5.81
N ALA A 353 16.96 3.43 -5.28
CA ALA A 353 16.88 4.12 -3.99
C ALA A 353 17.41 3.24 -2.84
N GLY A 354 17.10 1.93 -2.85
CA GLY A 354 17.67 0.97 -1.92
C GLY A 354 19.21 0.96 -1.94
N ALA A 355 19.81 1.05 -3.13
CA ALA A 355 21.27 1.12 -3.25
C ALA A 355 21.84 2.46 -2.71
N ILE A 356 21.17 3.59 -2.97
CA ILE A 356 21.56 4.90 -2.44
C ILE A 356 21.48 4.91 -0.91
N LEU A 357 20.43 4.32 -0.32
CA LEU A 357 20.22 4.22 1.12
C LEU A 357 21.08 3.14 1.78
N GLY A 358 21.75 2.26 1.00
CA GLY A 358 22.56 1.17 1.51
C GLY A 358 21.75 0.05 2.19
N ILE A 359 20.56 -0.25 1.68
CA ILE A 359 19.64 -1.24 2.24
C ILE A 359 19.23 -2.29 1.18
N ASN A 360 18.74 -3.44 1.65
CA ASN A 360 18.09 -4.44 0.79
C ASN A 360 16.64 -4.02 0.48
N PRO A 361 16.26 -3.73 -0.79
CA PRO A 361 14.90 -3.30 -1.11
C PRO A 361 13.88 -4.46 -1.25
N PHE A 362 14.29 -5.71 -1.05
CA PHE A 362 13.46 -6.89 -1.36
C PHE A 362 12.99 -7.67 -0.13
N ASP A 363 13.61 -7.50 1.02
CA ASP A 363 13.16 -8.11 2.28
C ASP A 363 12.16 -7.21 3.04
N GLN A 364 11.50 -7.77 4.05
CA GLN A 364 10.56 -7.07 4.93
C GLN A 364 10.55 -7.70 6.34
N PRO A 365 11.63 -7.54 7.13
CA PRO A 365 11.81 -8.27 8.38
C PRO A 365 10.76 -7.91 9.45
N ASP A 366 10.26 -6.68 9.47
CA ASP A 366 9.42 -6.16 10.57
C ASP A 366 7.93 -6.49 10.41
N VAL A 367 7.46 -6.76 9.16
CA VAL A 367 6.07 -7.18 8.90
C VAL A 367 5.77 -8.56 9.47
N GLU A 368 6.72 -9.49 9.45
CA GLU A 368 6.52 -10.84 9.97
C GLU A 368 6.29 -10.85 11.50
N SER A 369 6.87 -9.91 12.25
CA SER A 369 6.65 -9.78 13.68
C SER A 369 5.19 -9.45 14.01
N ALA A 370 4.58 -8.51 13.30
CA ALA A 370 3.16 -8.13 13.48
C ALA A 370 2.21 -9.28 13.11
N LYS A 371 2.47 -9.99 12.00
CA LYS A 371 1.69 -11.16 11.61
C LYS A 371 1.76 -12.28 12.66
N LYS A 372 2.94 -12.50 13.24
CA LYS A 372 3.13 -13.47 14.32
C LYS A 372 2.38 -13.04 15.59
N ALA A 373 2.44 -11.77 15.97
CA ALA A 373 1.72 -11.21 17.11
C ALA A 373 0.20 -11.37 16.92
N ALA A 374 -0.35 -11.00 15.77
CA ALA A 374 -1.76 -11.17 15.45
C ALA A 374 -2.20 -12.65 15.54
N ARG A 375 -1.41 -13.58 14.95
CA ARG A 375 -1.71 -15.02 15.04
C ARG A 375 -1.71 -15.55 16.48
N SER A 376 -0.85 -15.02 17.35
CA SER A 376 -0.80 -15.45 18.76
C SER A 376 -1.99 -14.97 19.57
N LEU A 377 -2.67 -13.92 19.12
CA LEU A 377 -3.88 -13.39 19.74
C LEU A 377 -5.16 -14.10 19.24
N LEU A 378 -5.11 -14.75 18.06
CA LEU A 378 -6.25 -15.52 17.57
C LEU A 378 -6.58 -16.68 18.52
N GLY A 379 -7.86 -16.77 18.93
CA GLY A 379 -8.33 -17.79 19.88
C GLY A 379 -8.11 -17.45 21.35
N GLN A 380 -7.53 -16.29 21.66
CA GLN A 380 -7.57 -15.69 22.99
C GLN A 380 -8.66 -14.59 23.00
N ASP A 381 -9.08 -14.11 24.18
CA ASP A 381 -10.01 -12.95 24.28
C ASP A 381 -9.33 -11.66 23.73
N ALA A 382 -9.01 -11.65 22.45
CA ALA A 382 -8.24 -10.59 21.77
C ALA A 382 -8.96 -9.22 21.77
N GLY A 383 -10.29 -9.24 21.95
CA GLY A 383 -11.11 -8.03 22.10
C GLY A 383 -11.05 -7.42 23.51
N LYS A 384 -10.62 -8.19 24.53
CA LYS A 384 -10.46 -7.73 25.92
C LYS A 384 -8.98 -7.41 26.19
N GLY A 385 -8.47 -6.38 25.54
CA GLY A 385 -7.20 -5.74 25.94
C GLY A 385 -7.25 -5.24 27.39
N ALA A 386 -6.14 -4.68 27.91
CA ALA A 386 -6.11 -4.00 29.20
C ALA A 386 -7.32 -3.06 29.34
N GLU A 387 -7.83 -2.89 30.58
CA GLU A 387 -8.91 -1.93 30.82
C GLU A 387 -8.57 -0.56 30.22
N PRO A 388 -9.56 0.18 29.69
CA PRO A 388 -9.31 1.51 29.16
C PRO A 388 -8.78 2.43 30.27
N ALA A 389 -7.83 3.30 29.93
CA ALA A 389 -7.34 4.34 30.84
C ALA A 389 -8.45 5.34 31.19
N ALA A 390 -9.32 5.61 30.20
CA ALA A 390 -10.52 6.45 30.36
C ALA A 390 -11.58 6.05 29.34
N THR A 391 -12.82 6.51 29.58
CA THR A 391 -13.93 6.46 28.63
C THR A 391 -14.54 7.84 28.51
N ASP A 392 -14.63 8.34 27.28
CA ASP A 392 -15.24 9.63 26.96
C ASP A 392 -16.38 9.42 25.97
N GLY A 393 -17.61 9.57 26.40
CA GLY A 393 -18.81 9.30 25.60
C GLY A 393 -18.83 7.88 25.05
N ALA A 394 -18.79 7.74 23.74
CA ALA A 394 -18.78 6.46 23.03
C ALA A 394 -17.36 5.94 22.69
N ILE A 395 -16.31 6.50 23.28
CA ILE A 395 -14.93 6.15 22.95
C ILE A 395 -14.16 5.69 24.20
N GLU A 396 -13.57 4.52 24.14
CA GLU A 396 -12.61 4.02 25.12
C GLU A 396 -11.19 4.43 24.70
N ILE A 397 -10.44 4.99 25.66
CA ILE A 397 -9.11 5.55 25.45
C ILE A 397 -8.07 4.62 26.05
N ARG A 398 -7.07 4.21 25.27
CA ARG A 398 -5.91 3.42 25.71
C ARG A 398 -4.63 4.01 25.15
N SER A 399 -3.55 4.02 25.92
CA SER A 399 -2.20 4.37 25.47
C SER A 399 -1.26 3.18 25.61
N LEU A 400 -0.36 3.05 24.65
CA LEU A 400 0.70 2.05 24.64
C LEU A 400 2.04 2.73 24.25
N GLY A 401 3.16 2.05 24.52
CA GLY A 401 4.48 2.57 24.16
C GLY A 401 5.02 3.65 25.11
N GLY A 402 4.57 3.64 26.38
CA GLY A 402 5.05 4.55 27.43
C GLY A 402 3.95 5.13 28.30
N ASP A 403 4.35 5.89 29.32
CA ASP A 403 3.45 6.55 30.28
C ASP A 403 3.26 8.04 29.90
N TRP A 404 2.86 8.26 28.66
CA TRP A 404 2.77 9.61 28.08
C TRP A 404 1.35 10.23 28.11
N LEU A 405 0.32 9.43 28.37
CA LEU A 405 -1.08 9.89 28.39
C LEU A 405 -1.36 10.86 29.55
N GLY A 406 -0.66 10.70 30.69
CA GLY A 406 -0.87 11.52 31.88
C GLY A 406 -2.29 11.38 32.45
N ASP A 407 -2.90 12.52 32.80
CA ASP A 407 -4.25 12.59 33.38
C ASP A 407 -5.36 12.82 32.33
N ALA A 408 -5.08 12.60 31.04
CA ALA A 408 -6.05 12.82 29.97
C ALA A 408 -7.23 11.84 30.09
N THR A 409 -8.44 12.35 30.17
CA THR A 409 -9.67 11.57 30.29
C THR A 409 -10.69 11.85 29.18
N SER A 410 -10.44 12.84 28.34
CA SER A 410 -11.23 13.15 27.15
C SER A 410 -10.47 12.83 25.87
N VAL A 411 -11.20 12.61 24.76
CA VAL A 411 -10.58 12.36 23.44
C VAL A 411 -9.71 13.53 22.98
N PRO A 412 -10.16 14.82 23.10
CA PRO A 412 -9.28 15.95 22.76
C PRO A 412 -7.99 16.00 23.57
N ASP A 413 -8.04 15.75 24.90
CA ASP A 413 -6.85 15.77 25.75
C ASP A 413 -5.90 14.62 25.42
N ALA A 414 -6.44 13.44 25.10
CA ALA A 414 -5.65 12.27 24.68
C ALA A 414 -4.95 12.50 23.33
N LEU A 415 -5.61 13.15 22.37
CA LEU A 415 -5.01 13.56 21.12
C LEU A 415 -3.89 14.60 21.33
N ASP A 416 -4.11 15.60 22.21
CA ASP A 416 -3.08 16.58 22.57
C ASP A 416 -1.86 15.90 23.22
N ALA A 417 -2.10 14.95 24.13
CA ALA A 417 -1.03 14.18 24.76
C ALA A 417 -0.23 13.34 23.75
N LEU A 418 -0.89 12.73 22.74
CA LEU A 418 -0.22 12.01 21.66
C LEU A 418 0.61 12.97 20.82
N PHE A 419 0.05 14.08 20.38
CA PHE A 419 0.75 15.05 19.51
C PHE A 419 1.90 15.75 20.25
N ALA A 420 1.86 15.83 21.57
CA ALA A 420 2.98 16.31 22.38
C ALA A 420 4.22 15.37 22.35
N GLN A 421 4.04 14.10 21.91
CA GLN A 421 5.16 13.15 21.70
C GLN A 421 5.83 13.32 20.33
N LEU A 422 5.25 14.11 19.44
CA LEU A 422 5.72 14.27 18.07
C LEU A 422 7.03 15.06 18.04
N ASP A 423 8.05 14.53 17.37
CA ASP A 423 9.27 15.27 17.09
C ASP A 423 8.92 16.47 16.16
N PRO A 424 9.24 17.72 16.55
CA PRO A 424 8.82 18.89 15.79
C PRO A 424 9.56 19.06 14.45
N GLU A 425 10.74 18.43 14.28
CA GLU A 425 11.57 18.57 13.08
C GLU A 425 11.45 17.36 12.13
N HIS A 426 11.33 16.14 12.68
CA HIS A 426 11.37 14.91 11.92
C HIS A 426 10.15 14.00 12.13
N GLY A 427 9.25 14.34 13.03
CA GLY A 427 8.09 13.53 13.37
C GLY A 427 7.05 13.41 12.24
N TYR A 428 6.21 12.40 12.32
CA TYR A 428 5.00 12.24 11.51
C TYR A 428 3.89 11.59 12.35
N VAL A 429 2.65 11.79 11.93
CA VAL A 429 1.49 11.13 12.53
C VAL A 429 1.00 10.03 11.59
N ALA A 430 0.72 8.84 12.12
CA ALA A 430 0.05 7.78 11.38
C ALA A 430 -1.33 7.52 11.96
N ILE A 431 -2.39 7.71 11.16
CA ILE A 431 -3.77 7.36 11.51
C ILE A 431 -4.04 5.98 10.93
N MET A 432 -4.42 5.03 11.78
CA MET A 432 -4.60 3.62 11.45
C MET A 432 -6.03 3.19 11.80
N ALA A 433 -6.93 3.17 10.81
CA ALA A 433 -8.35 2.92 11.00
C ALA A 433 -8.72 1.48 10.65
N TYR A 434 -9.02 0.66 11.65
CA TYR A 434 -9.55 -0.70 11.48
C TYR A 434 -11.08 -0.65 11.45
N LEU A 435 -11.61 -0.20 10.32
CA LEU A 435 -13.02 0.10 10.06
C LEU A 435 -13.35 -0.27 8.60
N ASP A 436 -14.65 -0.20 8.23
CA ASP A 436 -15.07 -0.36 6.83
C ASP A 436 -14.64 0.85 5.99
N ARG A 437 -13.67 0.64 5.08
CA ARG A 437 -13.09 1.72 4.26
C ARG A 437 -14.07 2.37 3.29
N LEU A 438 -15.17 1.71 2.97
CA LEU A 438 -16.20 2.26 2.08
C LEU A 438 -17.28 3.00 2.87
N ALA A 439 -17.79 2.39 3.93
CA ALA A 439 -18.82 3.01 4.78
C ALA A 439 -18.27 4.22 5.55
N ASP A 440 -17.03 4.12 6.06
CA ASP A 440 -16.39 5.13 6.89
C ASP A 440 -15.40 6.03 6.12
N ALA A 441 -15.47 6.05 4.78
CA ALA A 441 -14.53 6.75 3.90
C ALA A 441 -14.27 8.22 4.30
N SER A 442 -15.26 8.88 4.91
CA SER A 442 -15.14 10.26 5.37
C SER A 442 -14.05 10.48 6.45
N LEU A 443 -13.71 9.43 7.23
CA LEU A 443 -12.68 9.51 8.26
C LEU A 443 -11.28 9.81 7.65
N ALA A 444 -11.03 9.42 6.42
CA ALA A 444 -9.75 9.72 5.74
C ALA A 444 -9.45 11.23 5.65
N ARG A 445 -10.49 12.09 5.70
CA ARG A 445 -10.32 13.56 5.77
C ARG A 445 -9.60 14.02 7.03
N SER A 446 -9.56 13.17 8.08
CA SER A 446 -8.81 13.48 9.31
C SER A 446 -7.32 13.67 9.08
N ARG A 447 -6.75 13.03 8.05
CA ARG A 447 -5.35 13.18 7.67
C ARG A 447 -4.98 14.66 7.51
N ARG A 448 -5.73 15.40 6.65
CA ARG A 448 -5.49 16.83 6.40
C ARG A 448 -5.68 17.67 7.66
N ALA A 449 -6.72 17.40 8.44
CA ALA A 449 -6.99 18.14 9.67
C ALA A 449 -5.86 17.97 10.70
N VAL A 450 -5.35 16.75 10.85
CA VAL A 450 -4.21 16.44 11.73
C VAL A 450 -2.92 17.08 11.22
N ALA A 451 -2.65 17.03 9.92
CA ALA A 451 -1.49 17.68 9.32
C ALA A 451 -1.50 19.21 9.55
N VAL A 452 -2.66 19.85 9.38
CA VAL A 452 -2.84 21.29 9.71
C VAL A 452 -2.57 21.57 11.20
N ARG A 453 -3.12 20.71 12.09
CA ARG A 453 -3.00 20.89 13.55
C ARG A 453 -1.57 20.73 14.04
N THR A 454 -0.84 19.76 13.49
CA THR A 454 0.51 19.39 13.96
C THR A 454 1.62 20.09 13.19
N GLY A 455 1.36 20.60 11.98
CA GLY A 455 2.39 21.10 11.07
C GLY A 455 3.35 20.02 10.59
N ARG A 456 2.98 18.72 10.73
CA ARG A 456 3.82 17.60 10.36
C ARG A 456 3.12 16.66 9.37
N PRO A 457 3.89 15.95 8.51
CA PRO A 457 3.34 14.97 7.60
C PRO A 457 2.46 13.93 8.33
N THR A 458 1.29 13.67 7.76
CA THR A 458 0.33 12.74 8.33
C THR A 458 -0.08 11.69 7.31
N THR A 459 0.08 10.41 7.64
CA THR A 459 -0.42 9.29 6.84
C THR A 459 -1.79 8.83 7.36
N PHE A 460 -2.59 8.26 6.47
CA PHE A 460 -3.84 7.59 6.81
C PHE A 460 -3.87 6.21 6.16
N GLY A 461 -4.12 5.18 6.94
CA GLY A 461 -4.20 3.81 6.44
C GLY A 461 -5.42 3.06 6.96
N TRP A 462 -6.12 2.36 6.07
CA TRP A 462 -7.16 1.41 6.45
C TRP A 462 -6.52 0.10 6.92
N GLY A 463 -6.90 -0.38 8.10
CA GLY A 463 -6.46 -1.66 8.63
C GLY A 463 -7.44 -2.80 8.25
N PRO A 464 -6.94 -3.98 7.89
CA PRO A 464 -5.53 -4.40 7.91
C PRO A 464 -4.71 -4.06 6.65
N ARG A 465 -5.26 -3.40 5.64
CA ARG A 465 -4.60 -3.10 4.35
C ARG A 465 -3.21 -2.47 4.54
N PHE A 466 -3.07 -1.45 5.40
CA PHE A 466 -1.79 -0.77 5.63
C PHE A 466 -0.72 -1.66 6.28
N LEU A 467 -1.09 -2.76 6.96
CA LEU A 467 -0.12 -3.74 7.47
C LEU A 467 0.73 -4.37 6.35
N HIS A 468 0.18 -4.35 5.13
CA HIS A 468 0.81 -4.85 3.91
C HIS A 468 1.35 -3.71 3.02
N SER A 469 1.51 -2.49 3.56
CA SER A 469 2.12 -1.33 2.89
C SER A 469 3.05 -0.56 3.83
N THR A 470 2.58 0.47 4.52
CA THR A 470 3.37 1.31 5.43
C THR A 470 3.78 0.60 6.72
N GLY A 471 3.16 -0.54 7.05
CA GLY A 471 3.43 -1.29 8.27
C GLY A 471 4.90 -1.67 8.47
N GLN A 472 5.66 -1.91 7.39
CA GLN A 472 7.11 -2.14 7.45
C GLN A 472 7.84 -0.87 7.91
N PHE A 473 7.54 0.30 7.30
CA PHE A 473 8.16 1.57 7.66
C PHE A 473 7.85 1.97 9.10
N HIS A 474 6.61 1.83 9.53
CA HIS A 474 6.18 2.19 10.88
C HIS A 474 6.96 1.43 11.97
N LYS A 475 7.47 0.25 11.67
CA LYS A 475 8.21 -0.61 12.60
C LYS A 475 9.73 -0.55 12.40
N GLY A 476 10.18 -0.61 11.14
CA GLY A 476 11.59 -0.70 10.77
C GLY A 476 12.26 0.62 10.41
N GLY A 477 11.50 1.65 10.07
CA GLY A 477 12.00 2.99 9.75
C GLY A 477 12.41 3.81 10.99
N PRO A 478 12.74 5.10 10.81
CA PRO A 478 13.10 6.00 11.91
C PRO A 478 12.05 6.03 13.02
N ALA A 479 12.48 6.04 14.28
CA ALA A 479 11.57 5.99 15.44
C ALA A 479 11.03 7.38 15.82
N VAL A 480 10.42 8.07 14.86
CA VAL A 480 9.93 9.46 15.00
C VAL A 480 8.41 9.59 14.80
N GLY A 481 7.72 8.47 14.53
CA GLY A 481 6.27 8.44 14.35
C GLY A 481 5.49 8.40 15.66
N VAL A 482 4.30 9.01 15.66
CA VAL A 482 3.25 8.81 16.66
C VAL A 482 2.01 8.23 15.99
N TYR A 483 1.27 7.37 16.69
CA TYR A 483 0.28 6.48 16.07
C TYR A 483 -1.09 6.65 16.70
N LEU A 484 -2.08 7.01 15.90
CA LEU A 484 -3.49 7.04 16.28
C LEU A 484 -4.19 5.82 15.67
N GLN A 485 -4.54 4.83 16.49
CA GLN A 485 -5.28 3.66 16.06
C GLN A 485 -6.75 3.81 16.41
N VAL A 486 -7.63 3.61 15.43
CA VAL A 486 -9.10 3.63 15.59
C VAL A 486 -9.64 2.23 15.34
N THR A 487 -10.46 1.74 16.25
CA THR A 487 -11.09 0.40 16.19
C THR A 487 -12.55 0.49 16.61
N THR A 488 -13.38 -0.47 16.19
CA THR A 488 -14.78 -0.60 16.62
C THR A 488 -15.16 -2.05 16.87
N ASN A 489 -16.33 -2.27 17.44
CA ASN A 489 -17.00 -3.57 17.40
C ASN A 489 -17.82 -3.64 16.10
N PRO A 490 -17.86 -4.81 15.41
CA PRO A 490 -18.70 -4.97 14.23
C PRO A 490 -20.19 -4.84 14.61
N HIS A 491 -21.02 -4.34 13.71
CA HIS A 491 -22.48 -4.32 13.90
C HIS A 491 -23.02 -5.75 14.07
N GLU A 492 -22.56 -6.64 13.23
CA GLU A 492 -22.84 -8.07 13.30
C GLU A 492 -21.58 -8.83 12.88
N ASP A 493 -21.11 -9.71 13.74
CA ASP A 493 -19.91 -10.48 13.43
C ASP A 493 -20.17 -11.54 12.36
N LEU A 494 -19.10 -11.97 11.68
CA LEU A 494 -19.17 -12.94 10.59
C LEU A 494 -18.23 -14.12 10.87
N ALA A 495 -18.80 -15.32 10.95
CA ALA A 495 -18.01 -16.53 11.14
C ALA A 495 -17.15 -16.84 9.88
N VAL A 496 -15.91 -17.31 10.11
CA VAL A 496 -15.06 -17.85 9.05
C VAL A 496 -15.31 -19.36 8.92
N PRO A 497 -15.86 -19.86 7.79
CA PRO A 497 -16.16 -21.27 7.64
C PRO A 497 -14.95 -22.19 7.88
N GLY A 498 -15.09 -23.15 8.81
CA GLY A 498 -14.02 -24.09 9.15
C GLY A 498 -12.85 -23.50 9.96
N ARG A 499 -13.08 -22.35 10.61
CA ARG A 499 -12.15 -21.75 11.57
C ARG A 499 -12.88 -21.57 12.91
N GLU A 500 -12.10 -21.50 14.00
CA GLU A 500 -12.62 -21.27 15.36
C GLU A 500 -12.76 -19.78 15.71
N PHE A 501 -12.33 -18.88 14.82
CA PHE A 501 -12.40 -17.44 14.96
C PHE A 501 -13.36 -16.83 13.93
N THR A 502 -13.86 -15.65 14.23
CA THR A 502 -14.69 -14.82 13.35
C THR A 502 -13.84 -13.76 12.64
N PHE A 503 -14.43 -13.05 11.66
CA PHE A 503 -13.78 -11.88 11.08
C PHE A 503 -13.59 -10.76 12.10
N GLY A 504 -14.54 -10.58 13.05
CA GLY A 504 -14.41 -9.63 14.15
C GLY A 504 -13.26 -9.98 15.10
N ASP A 505 -13.10 -11.26 15.49
CA ASP A 505 -11.95 -11.71 16.25
C ASP A 505 -10.64 -11.43 15.51
N PHE A 506 -10.66 -11.63 14.19
CA PHE A 506 -9.46 -11.52 13.38
C PHE A 506 -9.00 -10.06 13.22
N ILE A 507 -9.90 -9.13 12.87
CA ILE A 507 -9.53 -7.71 12.76
C ILE A 507 -9.07 -7.13 14.10
N ALA A 508 -9.73 -7.54 15.22
CA ALA A 508 -9.33 -7.14 16.56
C ALA A 508 -7.93 -7.66 16.93
N ALA A 509 -7.61 -8.91 16.56
CA ALA A 509 -6.28 -9.49 16.78
C ALA A 509 -5.19 -8.78 15.93
N GLN A 510 -5.51 -8.39 14.70
CA GLN A 510 -4.60 -7.62 13.84
C GLN A 510 -4.32 -6.25 14.43
N ALA A 511 -5.36 -5.51 14.83
CA ALA A 511 -5.22 -4.21 15.47
C ALA A 511 -4.43 -4.29 16.79
N GLY A 512 -4.74 -5.28 17.63
CA GLY A 512 -4.04 -5.50 18.90
C GLY A 512 -2.58 -5.89 18.72
N GLY A 513 -2.29 -6.79 17.78
CA GLY A 513 -0.93 -7.24 17.47
C GLY A 513 -0.07 -6.12 16.91
N ASP A 514 -0.62 -5.30 16.03
CA ASP A 514 0.08 -4.15 15.46
C ASP A 514 0.44 -3.10 16.52
N ALA A 515 -0.53 -2.71 17.34
CA ALA A 515 -0.32 -1.76 18.44
C ALA A 515 0.73 -2.27 19.45
N ALA A 516 0.70 -3.57 19.78
CA ALA A 516 1.67 -4.17 20.69
C ALA A 516 3.09 -4.12 20.12
N VAL A 517 3.29 -4.45 18.84
CA VAL A 517 4.61 -4.41 18.21
C VAL A 517 5.15 -2.98 18.14
N LEU A 518 4.32 -1.99 17.80
CA LEU A 518 4.72 -0.58 17.83
C LEU A 518 5.15 -0.14 19.24
N ALA A 519 4.37 -0.52 20.24
CA ALA A 519 4.67 -0.21 21.64
C ALA A 519 5.95 -0.88 22.15
N ASP A 520 6.21 -2.14 21.77
CA ASP A 520 7.44 -2.86 22.10
C ASP A 520 8.69 -2.20 21.47
N HIS A 521 8.51 -1.48 20.37
CA HIS A 521 9.55 -0.64 19.76
C HIS A 521 9.61 0.77 20.38
N GLY A 522 8.91 1.01 21.50
CA GLY A 522 8.91 2.30 22.21
C GLY A 522 8.16 3.41 21.47
N ARG A 523 7.29 3.09 20.54
CA ARG A 523 6.54 4.06 19.75
C ARG A 523 5.23 4.43 20.46
N PRO A 524 4.86 5.73 20.61
CA PRO A 524 3.60 6.15 21.23
C PRO A 524 2.40 5.74 20.37
N VAL A 525 1.48 4.97 20.95
CA VAL A 525 0.22 4.55 20.29
C VAL A 525 -0.97 4.97 21.14
N LEU A 526 -1.81 5.85 20.61
CA LEU A 526 -3.14 6.14 21.13
C LEU A 526 -4.15 5.23 20.43
N ARG A 527 -4.79 4.36 21.18
CA ARG A 527 -5.87 3.52 20.68
C ARG A 527 -7.21 4.06 21.15
N LEU A 528 -8.06 4.45 20.21
CA LEU A 528 -9.43 4.89 20.40
C LEU A 528 -10.36 3.79 19.90
N HIS A 529 -11.10 3.18 20.83
CA HIS A 529 -12.06 2.12 20.49
C HIS A 529 -13.48 2.69 20.57
N LEU A 530 -14.19 2.67 19.46
CA LEU A 530 -15.57 3.12 19.34
C LEU A 530 -16.49 2.02 19.93
N SER A 531 -16.98 2.23 21.15
CA SER A 531 -17.91 1.28 21.81
C SER A 531 -19.32 1.31 21.20
N ASP A 532 -19.69 2.44 20.60
CA ASP A 532 -20.80 2.64 19.68
C ASP A 532 -20.20 3.25 18.41
N HIS A 533 -20.36 2.57 17.27
CA HIS A 533 -19.70 2.95 16.01
C HIS A 533 -20.10 4.36 15.57
N ASP A 534 -21.40 4.63 15.39
CA ASP A 534 -21.86 5.88 14.80
C ASP A 534 -21.63 7.08 15.73
N ALA A 535 -21.94 6.91 17.02
CA ALA A 535 -21.74 7.95 18.01
C ALA A 535 -20.24 8.22 18.22
N GLY A 536 -19.42 7.17 18.26
CA GLY A 536 -17.96 7.29 18.41
C GLY A 536 -17.30 7.92 17.19
N LEU A 537 -17.72 7.54 15.98
CA LEU A 537 -17.21 8.14 14.74
C LEU A 537 -17.54 9.64 14.64
N ALA A 538 -18.77 10.02 15.00
CA ALA A 538 -19.18 11.42 15.05
C ALA A 538 -18.36 12.22 16.09
N GLN A 539 -18.18 11.67 17.31
CA GLN A 539 -17.39 12.27 18.37
C GLN A 539 -15.91 12.42 17.96
N LEU A 540 -15.32 11.38 17.37
CA LEU A 540 -13.94 11.39 16.86
C LEU A 540 -13.76 12.43 15.75
N SER A 541 -14.68 12.48 14.80
CA SER A 541 -14.67 13.45 13.70
C SER A 541 -14.68 14.89 14.23
N GLN A 542 -15.50 15.16 15.24
CA GLN A 542 -15.53 16.47 15.89
C GLN A 542 -14.19 16.78 16.62
N ALA A 543 -13.62 15.81 17.34
CA ALA A 543 -12.37 15.99 18.08
C ALA A 543 -11.16 16.21 17.14
N LEU A 544 -11.17 15.59 15.95
CA LEU A 544 -10.15 15.78 14.91
C LEU A 544 -10.38 17.03 14.05
N GLY A 545 -11.52 17.72 14.23
CA GLY A 545 -11.83 18.94 13.47
C GLY A 545 -12.25 18.67 12.02
N ILE A 546 -12.77 17.47 11.74
CA ILE A 546 -13.32 17.16 10.42
C ILE A 546 -14.61 17.98 10.25
N GLN A 547 -14.57 18.96 9.35
CA GLN A 547 -15.77 19.71 9.02
C GLN A 547 -16.68 18.85 8.13
N GLU A 548 -17.95 18.77 8.48
CA GLU A 548 -18.99 18.30 7.55
C GLU A 548 -19.06 19.28 6.38
N GLY A 549 -18.20 19.07 5.38
CA GLY A 549 -18.13 19.89 4.18
C GLY A 549 -18.99 19.29 3.10
N THR A 550 -19.78 20.13 2.49
CA THR A 550 -20.49 19.89 1.22
C THR A 550 -19.65 19.05 0.25
N ALA A 551 -20.22 17.91 -0.16
CA ALA A 551 -19.71 17.02 -1.17
C ALA A 551 -19.44 17.73 -2.50
#